data_28be208698b93d8622af9e0caa8f9c44
#
_entry.id   28be208698b93d8622af9e0caa8f9c44
#
_cell.length_a   1.000
_cell.length_b   1.000
_cell.length_c   1.000
_cell.angle_alpha   90.00
_cell.angle_beta   90.00
_cell.angle_gamma   90.00
#
_symmetry.space_group_name_H-M   'P 1'
#
loop_
_entity.id
_entity.type
_entity.pdbx_description
1 polymer ?
#
loop_
_entity_poly.entity_id
_entity_poly.type
_entity_poly.pdbx_seq_one_letter_code
_entity_poly.pdbx_strand_id
1 'polypeptide(L)'
;MRRTSVLVTIAFLAGFALGLVARSAGMGMLQQRTHTADLAAIEKLHQDEIRFTLSQDPKGLMDFWAEDAVRFMPGSPPDVGKQAIQATNEKFHAQYPGLKVLSYASKFKDVQIEDGWACELGEHESQFKLSPEAPPTNWKGKEFHVLKRQSDGSWKVAAGLVSQ
;
A
#
# COMPACT_ATOMS: atom_id res chain seq x y z
N MET A 1 -48.66 44.92 19.70
CA MET A 1 -48.26 43.52 19.87
C MET A 1 -47.73 42.94 18.53
N ARG A 2 -46.52 43.34 18.07
CA ARG A 2 -45.92 42.78 16.83
C ARG A 2 -44.38 42.94 16.82
N ARG A 3 -43.69 42.62 17.91
CA ARG A 3 -42.21 42.68 17.92
C ARG A 3 -41.51 41.45 18.50
N THR A 4 -42.23 40.40 18.89
CA THR A 4 -41.64 39.21 19.54
C THR A 4 -41.41 38.03 18.55
N SER A 5 -42.05 38.03 17.35
CA SER A 5 -41.94 36.90 16.44
C SER A 5 -40.68 36.90 15.55
N VAL A 6 -40.03 38.07 15.35
CA VAL A 6 -38.86 38.16 14.45
C VAL A 6 -37.58 37.71 15.11
N LEU A 7 -37.42 37.86 16.43
CA LEU A 7 -36.23 37.47 17.15
C LEU A 7 -36.06 35.94 17.32
N VAL A 8 -37.16 35.21 17.40
CA VAL A 8 -37.16 33.73 17.54
C VAL A 8 -36.71 33.06 16.21
N THR A 9 -37.14 33.64 15.05
CA THR A 9 -36.78 33.06 13.73
C THR A 9 -35.30 33.25 13.39
N ILE A 10 -34.70 34.38 13.79
CA ILE A 10 -33.25 34.62 13.55
C ILE A 10 -32.38 33.73 14.41
N ALA A 11 -32.78 33.45 15.67
CA ALA A 11 -32.02 32.54 16.55
C ALA A 11 -32.05 31.08 16.03
N PHE A 12 -33.16 30.62 15.40
CA PHE A 12 -33.25 29.28 14.85
C PHE A 12 -32.41 29.12 13.59
N LEU A 13 -32.35 30.12 12.72
CA LEU A 13 -31.53 30.09 11.50
C LEU A 13 -30.04 30.17 11.81
N ALA A 14 -29.62 30.94 12.82
CA ALA A 14 -28.23 31.02 13.26
C ALA A 14 -27.76 29.70 13.90
N GLY A 15 -28.61 29.04 14.70
CA GLY A 15 -28.29 27.73 15.29
C GLY A 15 -28.15 26.62 14.25
N PHE A 16 -28.96 26.64 13.18
CA PHE A 16 -28.90 25.64 12.12
C PHE A 16 -27.65 25.82 11.23
N ALA A 17 -27.26 27.06 10.91
CA ALA A 17 -26.05 27.36 10.14
C ALA A 17 -24.77 26.99 10.94
N LEU A 18 -24.72 27.26 12.24
CA LEU A 18 -23.59 26.88 13.10
C LEU A 18 -23.47 25.35 13.25
N GLY A 19 -24.58 24.63 13.30
CA GLY A 19 -24.60 23.17 13.37
C GLY A 19 -24.09 22.50 12.08
N LEU A 20 -24.39 23.06 10.91
CA LEU A 20 -23.93 22.58 9.62
C LEU A 20 -22.40 22.82 9.42
N VAL A 21 -21.90 23.99 9.81
CA VAL A 21 -20.46 24.29 9.75
C VAL A 21 -19.66 23.42 10.69
N ALA A 22 -20.16 23.17 11.91
CA ALA A 22 -19.47 22.30 12.84
C ALA A 22 -19.43 20.82 12.40
N ARG A 23 -20.49 20.33 11.74
CA ARG A 23 -20.52 18.98 11.17
C ARG A 23 -19.58 18.81 9.98
N SER A 24 -19.51 19.78 9.08
CA SER A 24 -18.59 19.74 7.94
C SER A 24 -17.12 19.82 8.39
N ALA A 25 -16.81 20.66 9.37
CA ALA A 25 -15.46 20.74 9.96
C ALA A 25 -15.06 19.43 10.66
N GLY A 26 -15.98 18.80 11.41
CA GLY A 26 -15.73 17.52 12.07
C GLY A 26 -15.50 16.38 11.09
N MET A 27 -16.26 16.30 10.00
CA MET A 27 -16.05 15.31 8.93
C MET A 27 -14.73 15.50 8.22
N GLY A 28 -14.35 16.74 7.91
CA GLY A 28 -13.06 17.05 7.28
C GLY A 28 -11.87 16.64 8.17
N MET A 29 -11.94 16.88 9.48
CA MET A 29 -10.89 16.47 10.42
C MET A 29 -10.79 14.94 10.58
N LEU A 30 -11.92 14.22 10.58
CA LEU A 30 -11.95 12.76 10.62
C LEU A 30 -11.36 12.17 9.34
N GLN A 31 -11.73 12.69 8.18
CA GLN A 31 -11.21 12.25 6.89
C GLN A 31 -9.70 12.51 6.77
N GLN A 32 -9.20 13.64 7.25
CA GLN A 32 -7.78 13.94 7.26
C GLN A 32 -7.00 13.02 8.21
N ARG A 33 -7.56 12.67 9.37
CA ARG A 33 -6.94 11.74 10.32
C ARG A 33 -6.87 10.33 9.75
N THR A 34 -7.93 9.85 9.09
CA THR A 34 -7.92 8.54 8.43
C THR A 34 -6.91 8.49 7.30
N HIS A 35 -6.84 9.51 6.46
CA HIS A 35 -5.87 9.60 5.38
C HIS A 35 -4.41 9.56 5.89
N THR A 36 -4.09 10.31 6.95
CA THR A 36 -2.75 10.27 7.57
C THR A 36 -2.42 8.90 8.14
N ALA A 37 -3.38 8.23 8.78
CA ALA A 37 -3.19 6.88 9.31
C ALA A 37 -2.98 5.85 8.18
N ASP A 38 -3.69 5.99 7.08
CA ASP A 38 -3.54 5.14 5.91
C ASP A 38 -2.16 5.29 5.27
N LEU A 39 -1.69 6.52 5.07
CA LEU A 39 -0.34 6.77 4.55
C LEU A 39 0.73 6.15 5.47
N ALA A 40 0.59 6.28 6.79
CA ALA A 40 1.52 5.67 7.73
C ALA A 40 1.50 4.12 7.68
N ALA A 41 0.32 3.53 7.48
CA ALA A 41 0.18 2.07 7.35
C ALA A 41 0.75 1.55 6.02
N ILE A 42 0.58 2.29 4.93
CA ILE A 42 1.19 1.99 3.63
C ILE A 42 2.72 2.11 3.70
N GLU A 43 3.23 3.18 4.30
CA GLU A 43 4.68 3.35 4.51
C GLU A 43 5.26 2.18 5.34
N LYS A 44 4.55 1.74 6.38
CA LYS A 44 4.94 0.56 7.15
C LYS A 44 4.98 -0.71 6.29
N LEU A 45 4.02 -0.89 5.39
CA LEU A 45 4.00 -2.02 4.45
C LEU A 45 5.29 -2.05 3.59
N HIS A 46 5.72 -0.90 3.06
CA HIS A 46 6.95 -0.80 2.27
C HIS A 46 8.21 -1.07 3.11
N GLN A 47 8.26 -0.55 4.33
CA GLN A 47 9.38 -0.82 5.25
C GLN A 47 9.47 -2.31 5.62
N ASP A 48 8.34 -2.96 5.83
CA ASP A 48 8.27 -4.40 6.08
C ASP A 48 8.70 -5.20 4.85
N GLU A 49 8.31 -4.82 3.64
CA GLU A 49 8.76 -5.42 2.38
C GLU A 49 10.29 -5.36 2.26
N ILE A 50 10.89 -4.18 2.44
CA ILE A 50 12.33 -4.00 2.39
C ILE A 50 13.02 -4.89 3.43
N ARG A 51 12.54 -4.89 4.65
CA ARG A 51 13.08 -5.69 5.74
C ARG A 51 13.02 -7.19 5.44
N PHE A 52 11.88 -7.70 4.98
CA PHE A 52 11.70 -9.12 4.67
C PHE A 52 12.50 -9.54 3.44
N THR A 53 12.62 -8.66 2.44
CA THR A 53 13.47 -8.92 1.26
C THR A 53 14.93 -9.05 1.65
N LEU A 54 15.45 -8.14 2.47
CA LEU A 54 16.85 -8.17 2.94
C LEU A 54 17.14 -9.34 3.89
N SER A 55 16.19 -9.70 4.74
CA SER A 55 16.31 -10.87 5.62
C SER A 55 16.02 -12.20 4.92
N GLN A 56 15.54 -12.14 3.68
CA GLN A 56 15.09 -13.30 2.90
C GLN A 56 14.05 -14.13 3.69
N ASP A 57 13.11 -13.46 4.38
CA ASP A 57 12.02 -14.09 5.12
C ASP A 57 10.84 -14.38 4.19
N PRO A 58 10.65 -15.63 3.74
CA PRO A 58 9.60 -15.96 2.77
C PRO A 58 8.20 -15.79 3.35
N LYS A 59 8.02 -15.99 4.66
CA LYS A 59 6.73 -15.81 5.32
C LYS A 59 6.34 -14.34 5.38
N GLY A 60 7.27 -13.49 5.82
CA GLY A 60 7.05 -12.05 5.87
C GLY A 60 6.74 -11.47 4.49
N LEU A 61 7.46 -11.90 3.44
CA LEU A 61 7.17 -11.50 2.06
C LEU A 61 5.78 -11.93 1.58
N MET A 62 5.27 -13.07 2.06
CA MET A 62 3.90 -13.48 1.70
C MET A 62 2.82 -12.68 2.44
N ASP A 63 3.13 -12.06 3.59
CA ASP A 63 2.19 -11.19 4.29
C ASP A 63 1.96 -9.84 3.59
N PHE A 64 2.82 -9.47 2.68
CA PHE A 64 2.69 -8.30 1.81
C PHE A 64 1.49 -8.41 0.85
N TRP A 65 1.12 -9.61 0.41
CA TRP A 65 0.09 -9.87 -0.60
C TRP A 65 -1.28 -10.14 0.02
N ALA A 66 -2.33 -9.60 -0.63
CA ALA A 66 -3.71 -10.00 -0.35
C ALA A 66 -3.96 -11.45 -0.83
N GLU A 67 -4.97 -12.13 -0.27
CA GLU A 67 -5.26 -13.53 -0.62
C GLU A 67 -5.65 -13.70 -2.10
N ASP A 68 -6.35 -12.70 -2.66
CA ASP A 68 -6.81 -12.63 -4.05
C ASP A 68 -5.87 -11.83 -4.96
N ALA A 69 -4.62 -11.58 -4.53
CA ALA A 69 -3.67 -10.74 -5.24
C ALA A 69 -3.31 -11.27 -6.63
N VAL A 70 -3.00 -10.36 -7.55
CA VAL A 70 -2.46 -10.67 -8.88
C VAL A 70 -1.09 -10.01 -9.04
N ARG A 71 -0.08 -10.80 -9.42
CA ARG A 71 1.27 -10.30 -9.67
C ARG A 71 1.65 -10.47 -11.14
N PHE A 72 2.16 -9.40 -11.74
CA PHE A 72 2.69 -9.38 -13.09
C PHE A 72 4.21 -9.25 -13.05
N MET A 73 4.91 -10.22 -13.62
CA MET A 73 6.37 -10.22 -13.75
C MET A 73 6.77 -10.22 -15.22
N PRO A 74 7.87 -9.52 -15.60
CA PRO A 74 8.33 -9.51 -16.99
C PRO A 74 8.58 -10.91 -17.53
N GLY A 75 8.05 -11.19 -18.72
CA GLY A 75 8.28 -12.46 -19.42
C GLY A 75 7.60 -13.69 -18.84
N SER A 76 6.69 -13.52 -17.85
CA SER A 76 5.96 -14.62 -17.21
C SER A 76 4.45 -14.43 -17.29
N PRO A 77 3.66 -15.50 -17.31
CA PRO A 77 2.22 -15.39 -17.06
C PRO A 77 1.93 -14.77 -15.68
N PRO A 78 0.78 -14.12 -15.49
CA PRO A 78 0.39 -13.58 -14.19
C PRO A 78 0.26 -14.69 -13.13
N ASP A 79 0.75 -14.43 -11.93
CA ASP A 79 0.41 -15.23 -10.75
C ASP A 79 -0.95 -14.74 -10.23
N VAL A 80 -1.95 -15.60 -10.18
CA VAL A 80 -3.30 -15.28 -9.69
C VAL A 80 -3.55 -15.94 -8.36
N GLY A 81 -3.72 -15.13 -7.33
CA GLY A 81 -3.85 -15.53 -5.93
C GLY A 81 -2.50 -15.67 -5.22
N LYS A 82 -2.51 -15.41 -3.92
CA LYS A 82 -1.34 -15.46 -3.04
C LYS A 82 -0.61 -16.82 -3.09
N GLN A 83 -1.34 -17.91 -3.22
CA GLN A 83 -0.76 -19.25 -3.35
C GLN A 83 0.06 -19.42 -4.64
N ALA A 84 -0.39 -18.85 -5.77
CA ALA A 84 0.36 -18.89 -7.01
C ALA A 84 1.65 -18.07 -6.90
N ILE A 85 1.59 -16.89 -6.26
CA ILE A 85 2.75 -16.06 -5.98
C ILE A 85 3.77 -16.83 -5.13
N GLN A 86 3.30 -17.50 -4.08
CA GLN A 86 4.14 -18.32 -3.21
C GLN A 86 4.81 -19.46 -4.00
N ALA A 87 4.06 -20.20 -4.78
CA ALA A 87 4.58 -21.31 -5.58
C ALA A 87 5.65 -20.87 -6.57
N THR A 88 5.46 -19.69 -7.21
CA THR A 88 6.46 -19.10 -8.12
C THR A 88 7.73 -18.70 -7.36
N ASN A 89 7.61 -18.10 -6.17
CA ASN A 89 8.74 -17.75 -5.33
C ASN A 89 9.51 -19.00 -4.87
N GLU A 90 8.81 -20.02 -4.39
CA GLU A 90 9.42 -21.30 -3.97
C GLU A 90 10.18 -21.97 -5.12
N LYS A 91 9.60 -22.00 -6.32
CA LYS A 91 10.26 -22.52 -7.52
C LYS A 91 11.54 -21.73 -7.86
N PHE A 92 11.50 -20.40 -7.74
CA PHE A 92 12.67 -19.55 -7.98
C PHE A 92 13.77 -19.83 -6.95
N HIS A 93 13.44 -19.92 -5.68
CA HIS A 93 14.40 -20.26 -4.63
C HIS A 93 14.98 -21.67 -4.76
N ALA A 94 14.17 -22.64 -5.20
CA ALA A 94 14.64 -24.00 -5.47
C ALA A 94 15.62 -24.03 -6.66
N GLN A 95 15.41 -23.17 -7.67
CA GLN A 95 16.31 -23.05 -8.82
C GLN A 95 17.64 -22.39 -8.43
N TYR A 96 17.62 -21.47 -7.45
CA TYR A 96 18.79 -20.70 -7.00
C TYR A 96 19.01 -20.84 -5.48
N PRO A 97 19.41 -22.03 -4.98
CA PRO A 97 19.51 -22.28 -3.54
C PRO A 97 20.61 -21.44 -2.84
N GLY A 98 21.53 -20.88 -3.62
CA GLY A 98 22.57 -19.96 -3.14
C GLY A 98 22.25 -18.47 -3.32
N LEU A 99 21.00 -18.16 -3.69
CA LEU A 99 20.56 -16.76 -3.85
C LEU A 99 20.78 -15.97 -2.56
N LYS A 100 21.42 -14.81 -2.71
CA LYS A 100 21.62 -13.86 -1.63
C LYS A 100 21.28 -12.45 -2.09
N VAL A 101 20.33 -11.80 -1.42
CA VAL A 101 20.07 -10.38 -1.58
C VAL A 101 21.14 -9.59 -0.83
N LEU A 102 21.82 -8.69 -1.52
CA LEU A 102 22.89 -7.86 -0.97
C LEU A 102 22.39 -6.47 -0.58
N SER A 103 21.48 -5.92 -1.41
CA SER A 103 20.78 -4.67 -1.14
C SER A 103 19.43 -4.68 -1.82
N TYR A 104 18.47 -3.98 -1.22
CA TYR A 104 17.14 -3.74 -1.76
C TYR A 104 16.64 -2.38 -1.31
N ALA A 105 16.14 -1.58 -2.20
CA ALA A 105 15.49 -0.32 -1.92
C ALA A 105 14.29 -0.17 -2.86
N SER A 106 13.18 0.23 -2.30
CA SER A 106 11.95 0.56 -3.03
C SER A 106 11.51 1.96 -2.61
N LYS A 107 11.05 2.76 -3.55
CA LYS A 107 10.58 4.13 -3.31
C LYS A 107 9.29 4.34 -4.07
N PHE A 108 8.22 4.55 -3.34
CA PHE A 108 6.92 4.88 -3.90
C PHE A 108 6.63 6.37 -3.83
N LYS A 109 5.85 6.85 -4.78
CA LYS A 109 5.39 8.23 -4.90
C LYS A 109 3.99 8.25 -5.48
N ASP A 110 3.35 9.40 -5.42
CA ASP A 110 2.01 9.61 -6.00
C ASP A 110 0.95 8.64 -5.47
N VAL A 111 0.99 8.37 -4.14
CA VAL A 111 0.01 7.49 -3.49
C VAL A 111 -1.36 8.15 -3.51
N GLN A 112 -2.31 7.52 -4.19
CA GLN A 112 -3.71 7.95 -4.26
C GLN A 112 -4.55 6.99 -3.44
N ILE A 113 -5.31 7.51 -2.47
CA ILE A 113 -6.14 6.68 -1.56
C ILE A 113 -7.59 7.09 -1.69
N GLU A 114 -8.48 6.12 -1.94
CA GLU A 114 -9.92 6.30 -2.00
C GLU A 114 -10.65 5.03 -1.59
N ASP A 115 -11.64 5.14 -0.72
CA ASP A 115 -12.57 4.08 -0.30
C ASP A 115 -11.92 2.73 0.06
N GLY A 116 -10.78 2.77 0.76
CA GLY A 116 -10.07 1.56 1.19
C GLY A 116 -9.22 0.91 0.09
N TRP A 117 -9.03 1.59 -1.02
CA TRP A 117 -8.08 1.25 -2.07
C TRP A 117 -7.02 2.33 -2.19
N ALA A 118 -5.84 1.96 -2.62
CA ALA A 118 -4.81 2.91 -3.00
C ALA A 118 -4.09 2.43 -4.26
N CYS A 119 -3.57 3.37 -5.03
CA CYS A 119 -2.62 3.05 -6.09
C CYS A 119 -1.37 3.91 -5.95
N GLU A 120 -0.24 3.37 -6.37
CA GLU A 120 1.05 3.99 -6.22
C GLU A 120 1.99 3.59 -7.35
N LEU A 121 2.92 4.50 -7.66
CA LEU A 121 4.02 4.28 -8.59
C LEU A 121 5.32 4.24 -7.81
N GLY A 122 6.16 3.27 -8.10
CA GLY A 122 7.44 3.08 -7.45
C GLY A 122 8.59 2.81 -8.41
N GLU A 123 9.77 2.88 -7.83
CA GLU A 123 11.03 2.47 -8.45
C GLU A 123 11.75 1.58 -7.45
N HIS A 124 12.30 0.45 -7.90
CA HIS A 124 13.13 -0.39 -7.04
C HIS A 124 14.53 -0.54 -7.61
N GLU A 125 15.48 -0.72 -6.71
CA GLU A 125 16.84 -1.09 -7.00
C GLU A 125 17.24 -2.26 -6.10
N SER A 126 17.80 -3.31 -6.68
CA SER A 126 18.32 -4.43 -5.92
C SER A 126 19.67 -4.89 -6.43
N GLN A 127 20.47 -5.43 -5.53
CA GLN A 127 21.69 -6.16 -5.87
C GLN A 127 21.62 -7.54 -5.21
N PHE A 128 21.88 -8.59 -5.99
CA PHE A 128 21.82 -9.96 -5.52
C PHE A 128 22.87 -10.84 -6.20
N LYS A 129 23.16 -11.99 -5.62
CA LYS A 129 23.92 -13.09 -6.21
C LYS A 129 23.03 -14.30 -6.37
N LEU A 130 23.11 -15.00 -7.51
CA LEU A 130 22.37 -16.24 -7.74
C LEU A 130 23.06 -17.46 -7.11
N SER A 131 24.38 -17.38 -6.88
CA SER A 131 25.17 -18.35 -6.12
C SER A 131 26.31 -17.63 -5.36
N PRO A 132 26.95 -18.26 -4.38
CA PRO A 132 28.07 -17.64 -3.65
C PRO A 132 29.21 -17.17 -4.56
N GLU A 133 29.50 -17.90 -5.65
CA GLU A 133 30.57 -17.62 -6.59
C GLU A 133 30.16 -16.69 -7.72
N ALA A 134 28.85 -16.48 -7.92
CA ALA A 134 28.34 -15.61 -8.97
C ALA A 134 28.71 -14.13 -8.70
N PRO A 135 29.02 -13.34 -9.73
CA PRO A 135 29.15 -11.90 -9.57
C PRO A 135 27.82 -11.29 -9.14
N PRO A 136 27.83 -10.15 -8.41
CA PRO A 136 26.61 -9.44 -8.10
C PRO A 136 25.88 -8.99 -9.36
N THR A 137 24.56 -9.20 -9.38
CA THR A 137 23.65 -8.69 -10.40
C THR A 137 22.92 -7.48 -9.86
N ASN A 138 22.85 -6.41 -10.64
CA ASN A 138 22.05 -5.24 -10.31
C ASN A 138 20.75 -5.31 -11.12
N TRP A 139 19.66 -5.06 -10.45
CA TRP A 139 18.33 -4.97 -11.05
C TRP A 139 17.67 -3.66 -10.65
N LYS A 140 17.13 -2.94 -11.63
CA LYS A 140 16.37 -1.70 -11.44
C LYS A 140 15.12 -1.80 -12.27
N GLY A 141 14.02 -1.31 -11.71
CA GLY A 141 12.76 -1.34 -12.41
C GLY A 141 11.76 -0.35 -11.84
N LYS A 142 10.60 -0.33 -12.48
CA LYS A 142 9.44 0.44 -12.03
C LYS A 142 8.40 -0.51 -11.50
N GLU A 143 7.65 -0.04 -10.54
CA GLU A 143 6.58 -0.78 -9.88
C GLU A 143 5.29 0.03 -9.93
N PHE A 144 4.19 -0.67 -10.09
CA PHE A 144 2.86 -0.14 -9.90
C PHE A 144 2.10 -1.08 -8.98
N HIS A 145 1.58 -0.55 -7.88
CA HIS A 145 0.77 -1.33 -6.96
C HIS A 145 -0.64 -0.79 -6.87
N VAL A 146 -1.59 -1.70 -6.73
CA VAL A 146 -2.93 -1.46 -6.23
C VAL A 146 -2.99 -2.09 -4.85
N LEU A 147 -3.26 -1.28 -3.83
CA LEU A 147 -3.34 -1.69 -2.45
C LEU A 147 -4.81 -1.78 -2.01
N LYS A 148 -5.09 -2.66 -1.06
CA LYS A 148 -6.42 -2.87 -0.48
C LYS A 148 -6.31 -2.86 1.04
N ARG A 149 -7.14 -2.04 1.70
CA ARG A 149 -7.25 -2.03 3.16
C ARG A 149 -7.97 -3.29 3.61
N GLN A 150 -7.41 -3.95 4.61
CA GLN A 150 -7.97 -5.13 5.24
C GLN A 150 -8.92 -4.74 6.36
N SER A 151 -9.71 -5.71 6.86
CA SER A 151 -10.68 -5.48 7.95
C SER A 151 -10.04 -5.07 9.27
N ASP A 152 -8.77 -5.42 9.48
CA ASP A 152 -7.98 -5.02 10.66
C ASP A 152 -7.30 -3.66 10.52
N GLY A 153 -7.53 -2.96 9.39
CA GLY A 153 -6.93 -1.65 9.08
C GLY A 153 -5.55 -1.72 8.45
N SER A 154 -4.93 -2.88 8.31
CA SER A 154 -3.68 -3.06 7.57
C SER A 154 -3.91 -2.91 6.07
N TRP A 155 -2.83 -2.66 5.32
CA TRP A 155 -2.86 -2.60 3.87
C TRP A 155 -2.09 -3.78 3.27
N LYS A 156 -2.55 -4.27 2.13
CA LYS A 156 -1.90 -5.35 1.36
C LYS A 156 -1.94 -5.06 -0.12
N VAL A 157 -0.98 -5.57 -0.87
CA VAL A 157 -0.97 -5.47 -2.34
C VAL A 157 -2.01 -6.43 -2.92
N ALA A 158 -2.99 -5.87 -3.62
CA ALA A 158 -4.02 -6.60 -4.35
C ALA A 158 -3.62 -6.83 -5.82
N ALA A 159 -2.85 -5.91 -6.41
CA ALA A 159 -2.22 -6.13 -7.70
C ALA A 159 -0.84 -5.46 -7.73
N GLY A 160 0.16 -6.15 -8.26
CA GLY A 160 1.50 -5.63 -8.44
C GLY A 160 2.02 -5.91 -9.85
N LEU A 161 2.59 -4.88 -10.47
CA LEU A 161 3.27 -4.97 -11.75
C LEU A 161 4.69 -4.46 -11.59
N VAL A 162 5.64 -5.27 -12.05
CA VAL A 162 7.07 -4.91 -12.11
C VAL A 162 7.49 -4.83 -13.56
N SER A 163 8.21 -3.78 -13.93
CA SER A 163 8.83 -3.64 -15.25
C SER A 163 10.31 -3.32 -15.12
N GLN A 164 11.09 -3.70 -16.10
CA GLN A 164 12.47 -3.28 -16.29
C GLN A 164 12.53 -2.04 -17.18
#